data_ccefdd4aa71e461f9ba31ee3bb83e157
#
_entry.id   ccefdd4aa71e461f9ba31ee3bb83e157
#
_cell.length_a   1.000
_cell.length_b   1.000
_cell.length_c   1.000
_cell.angle_alpha   90.00
_cell.angle_beta   90.00
_cell.angle_gamma   90.00
#
_symmetry.space_group_name_H-M   'P 1'
#
loop_
_entity.id
_entity.type
_entity.pdbx_description
1 polymer ?
#
loop_
_entity_poly.entity_id
_entity_poly.type
_entity_poly.pdbx_seq_one_letter_code
_entity_poly.pdbx_strand_id
1 'polypeptide(L)'
;MDKFFSNNTFVIDEKIAAFKLSNAYKVYNGEGQEIGAIQEHKPFTYILLDLILPKGMVPFELNILNMDGKRIAQLKRGLTLFMSKVQIFNEAGASIGSFKQKFALLKPKFTLLDNLGHELATIKGDWKAWNFEITDAAGQQIGTVDKKWNGMAKELFTTADKYAVNIEPSVTDENTRVAVASVAATIDMILKEGN
;
A
#
# COMPACT_ATOMS: atom_id res chain seq x y z
N MET A 1 -15.29 -8.89 7.46
CA MET A 1 -14.10 -8.76 6.57
C MET A 1 -14.51 -9.08 5.13
N ASP A 2 -14.19 -8.22 4.17
CA ASP A 2 -14.38 -8.54 2.74
C ASP A 2 -13.46 -9.70 2.33
N LYS A 3 -13.94 -10.56 1.39
CA LYS A 3 -13.16 -11.71 0.87
C LYS A 3 -11.79 -11.31 0.31
N PHE A 4 -11.66 -10.08 -0.19
CA PHE A 4 -10.39 -9.53 -0.62
C PHE A 4 -9.31 -9.70 0.46
N PHE A 5 -9.58 -9.24 1.69
CA PHE A 5 -8.61 -9.27 2.79
C PHE A 5 -8.43 -10.63 3.47
N SER A 6 -9.20 -11.67 3.10
CA SER A 6 -8.95 -13.04 3.57
C SER A 6 -7.78 -13.73 2.86
N ASN A 7 -7.26 -13.17 1.76
CA ASN A 7 -6.09 -13.69 1.07
C ASN A 7 -4.80 -13.41 1.85
N ASN A 8 -3.85 -14.34 1.85
CA ASN A 8 -2.54 -14.15 2.47
C ASN A 8 -1.49 -13.57 1.50
N THR A 9 -1.77 -13.60 0.20
CA THR A 9 -0.89 -13.03 -0.83
C THR A 9 -1.67 -12.10 -1.73
N PHE A 10 -1.12 -10.91 -1.97
CA PHE A 10 -1.64 -9.89 -2.88
C PHE A 10 -0.57 -9.56 -3.91
N VAL A 11 -0.83 -9.85 -5.18
CA VAL A 11 0.03 -9.45 -6.30
C VAL A 11 -0.54 -8.17 -6.88
N ILE A 12 0.21 -7.07 -6.78
CA ILE A 12 -0.18 -5.75 -7.24
C ILE A 12 0.51 -5.49 -8.57
N ASP A 13 -0.27 -5.28 -9.64
CA ASP A 13 0.21 -5.03 -11.01
C ASP A 13 -0.08 -3.58 -11.43
N GLU A 14 0.98 -2.82 -11.63
CA GLU A 14 0.91 -1.40 -11.98
C GLU A 14 0.64 -1.12 -13.46
N LYS A 15 0.75 -2.08 -14.36
CA LYS A 15 0.74 -1.89 -15.82
C LYS A 15 -0.46 -1.16 -16.43
N ILE A 16 -1.54 -0.97 -15.67
CA ILE A 16 -2.79 -0.41 -16.19
C ILE A 16 -2.79 1.12 -16.18
N ALA A 17 -1.85 1.74 -15.47
CA ALA A 17 -1.80 3.20 -15.30
C ALA A 17 -1.26 3.97 -16.52
N ALA A 18 -0.63 3.33 -17.49
CA ALA A 18 0.10 3.99 -18.60
C ALA A 18 -0.76 4.91 -19.51
N PHE A 19 -2.09 4.90 -19.37
CA PHE A 19 -3.00 5.69 -20.21
C PHE A 19 -3.97 6.59 -19.43
N LYS A 20 -3.85 6.72 -18.09
CA LYS A 20 -4.74 7.56 -17.29
C LYS A 20 -3.95 8.60 -16.49
N LEU A 21 -4.56 9.75 -16.25
CA LEU A 21 -4.03 10.83 -15.41
C LEU A 21 -3.92 10.48 -13.91
N SER A 22 -4.22 9.22 -13.54
CA SER A 22 -4.21 8.71 -12.18
C SER A 22 -3.65 7.29 -12.13
N ASN A 23 -2.99 6.93 -11.03
CA ASN A 23 -2.46 5.59 -10.80
C ASN A 23 -3.59 4.57 -10.62
N ALA A 24 -3.43 3.40 -11.23
CA ALA A 24 -4.35 2.29 -11.08
C ALA A 24 -3.58 0.96 -11.11
N TYR A 25 -3.95 0.03 -10.23
CA TYR A 25 -3.31 -1.26 -10.08
C TYR A 25 -4.38 -2.35 -10.07
N LYS A 26 -4.16 -3.44 -10.79
CA LYS A 26 -4.91 -4.67 -10.57
C LYS A 26 -4.32 -5.45 -9.41
N VAL A 27 -5.17 -6.12 -8.66
CA VAL A 27 -4.76 -6.95 -7.53
C VAL A 27 -5.20 -8.39 -7.77
N TYR A 28 -4.24 -9.31 -7.64
CA TYR A 28 -4.45 -10.75 -7.78
C TYR A 28 -4.11 -11.46 -6.46
N ASN A 29 -4.72 -12.61 -6.21
CA ASN A 29 -4.34 -13.49 -5.11
C ASN A 29 -3.10 -14.34 -5.46
N GLY A 30 -2.63 -15.17 -4.52
CA GLY A 30 -1.48 -16.05 -4.72
C GLY A 30 -1.67 -17.15 -5.78
N GLU A 31 -2.90 -17.37 -6.24
CA GLU A 31 -3.26 -18.29 -7.33
C GLU A 31 -3.33 -17.59 -8.70
N GLY A 32 -3.17 -16.26 -8.72
CA GLY A 32 -3.24 -15.47 -9.94
C GLY A 32 -4.65 -15.07 -10.37
N GLN A 33 -5.63 -15.25 -9.53
CA GLN A 33 -7.00 -14.80 -9.77
C GLN A 33 -7.10 -13.31 -9.42
N GLU A 34 -7.72 -12.51 -10.29
CA GLU A 34 -8.01 -11.10 -10.00
C GLU A 34 -9.03 -11.02 -8.86
N ILE A 35 -8.71 -10.26 -7.82
CA ILE A 35 -9.55 -10.11 -6.63
C ILE A 35 -10.03 -8.67 -6.42
N GLY A 36 -9.53 -7.72 -7.21
CA GLY A 36 -9.93 -6.33 -7.15
C GLY A 36 -8.90 -5.38 -7.75
N ALA A 37 -8.99 -4.12 -7.36
CA ALA A 37 -8.13 -3.06 -7.88
C ALA A 37 -7.80 -2.02 -6.80
N ILE A 38 -6.69 -1.29 -7.00
CA ILE A 38 -6.37 -0.06 -6.27
C ILE A 38 -6.42 1.07 -7.29
N GLN A 39 -7.18 2.13 -7.01
CA GLN A 39 -7.35 3.27 -7.90
C GLN A 39 -7.08 4.57 -7.17
N GLU A 40 -6.26 5.41 -7.78
CA GLU A 40 -6.08 6.78 -7.31
C GLU A 40 -7.31 7.60 -7.66
N HIS A 41 -7.90 8.25 -6.65
CA HIS A 41 -8.89 9.31 -6.83
C HIS A 41 -8.17 10.65 -6.79
N LYS A 42 -8.17 11.38 -7.91
CA LYS A 42 -7.47 12.65 -8.04
C LYS A 42 -8.46 13.79 -8.30
N PRO A 43 -8.97 14.46 -7.24
CA PRO A 43 -9.82 15.63 -7.38
C PRO A 43 -9.12 16.73 -8.19
N PHE A 44 -9.91 17.59 -8.86
CA PHE A 44 -9.37 18.69 -9.66
C PHE A 44 -8.43 19.62 -8.86
N THR A 45 -8.71 19.82 -7.58
CA THR A 45 -7.85 20.59 -6.66
C THR A 45 -6.46 19.97 -6.53
N TYR A 46 -6.33 18.64 -6.52
CA TYR A 46 -5.04 17.94 -6.45
C TYR A 46 -4.26 18.08 -7.77
N ILE A 47 -4.95 18.09 -8.91
CA ILE A 47 -4.34 18.37 -10.22
C ILE A 47 -3.74 19.78 -10.25
N LEU A 48 -4.43 20.78 -9.70
CA LEU A 48 -3.91 22.14 -9.59
C LEU A 48 -2.69 22.21 -8.66
N LEU A 49 -2.70 21.48 -7.55
CA LEU A 49 -1.57 21.42 -6.62
C LEU A 49 -0.34 20.77 -7.26
N ASP A 50 -0.52 19.75 -8.10
CA ASP A 50 0.58 19.11 -8.87
C ASP A 50 1.32 20.09 -9.79
N LEU A 51 0.66 21.16 -10.23
CA LEU A 51 1.29 22.20 -11.09
C LEU A 51 2.16 23.18 -10.31
N ILE A 52 1.93 23.30 -9.00
CA ILE A 52 2.52 24.36 -8.16
C ILE A 52 3.50 23.78 -7.14
N LEU A 53 3.23 22.58 -6.63
CA LEU A 53 3.98 21.95 -5.55
C LEU A 53 4.89 20.84 -6.06
N PRO A 54 6.03 20.58 -5.39
CA PRO A 54 6.79 19.37 -5.61
C PRO A 54 5.91 18.12 -5.38
N LYS A 55 6.05 17.10 -6.22
CA LYS A 55 5.23 15.88 -6.18
C LYS A 55 5.13 15.23 -4.80
N GLY A 56 6.24 15.17 -4.06
CA GLY A 56 6.24 14.63 -2.70
C GLY A 56 5.41 15.38 -1.67
N MET A 57 4.94 16.61 -1.98
CA MET A 57 4.09 17.42 -1.10
C MET A 57 2.60 17.31 -1.43
N VAL A 58 2.26 16.84 -2.62
CA VAL A 58 0.87 16.80 -3.12
C VAL A 58 0.06 15.74 -2.39
N PRO A 59 -1.20 16.05 -2.01
CA PRO A 59 -2.10 15.05 -1.43
C PRO A 59 -2.40 13.93 -2.43
N PHE A 60 -2.67 12.74 -1.92
CA PHE A 60 -3.23 11.65 -2.72
C PHE A 60 -4.31 10.88 -1.99
N GLU A 61 -5.14 10.20 -2.75
CA GLU A 61 -6.19 9.33 -2.26
C GLU A 61 -6.23 8.06 -3.11
N LEU A 62 -6.06 6.89 -2.47
CA LEU A 62 -6.19 5.57 -3.10
C LEU A 62 -7.43 4.86 -2.56
N ASN A 63 -8.25 4.33 -3.45
CA ASN A 63 -9.38 3.48 -3.12
C ASN A 63 -9.04 2.02 -3.43
N ILE A 64 -9.20 1.12 -2.47
CA ILE A 64 -9.12 -0.31 -2.67
C ILE A 64 -10.53 -0.80 -2.96
N LEU A 65 -10.70 -1.42 -4.12
CA LEU A 65 -11.98 -1.89 -4.65
C LEU A 65 -11.96 -3.41 -4.74
N ASN A 66 -13.07 -4.06 -4.38
CA ASN A 66 -13.28 -5.47 -4.66
C ASN A 66 -13.74 -5.69 -6.12
N MET A 67 -14.02 -6.94 -6.51
CA MET A 67 -14.45 -7.30 -7.88
C MET A 67 -15.79 -6.69 -8.28
N ASP A 68 -16.64 -6.32 -7.32
CA ASP A 68 -17.91 -5.64 -7.57
C ASP A 68 -17.73 -4.12 -7.77
N GLY A 69 -16.49 -3.62 -7.70
CA GLY A 69 -16.19 -2.18 -7.77
C GLY A 69 -16.54 -1.42 -6.49
N LYS A 70 -16.87 -2.12 -5.42
CA LYS A 70 -17.15 -1.53 -4.11
C LYS A 70 -15.86 -1.14 -3.41
N ARG A 71 -15.80 0.09 -2.87
CA ARG A 71 -14.67 0.53 -2.03
C ARG A 71 -14.71 -0.20 -0.69
N ILE A 72 -13.67 -0.98 -0.41
CA ILE A 72 -13.50 -1.77 0.80
C ILE A 72 -12.47 -1.18 1.77
N ALA A 73 -11.57 -0.32 1.26
CA ALA A 73 -10.67 0.49 2.08
C ALA A 73 -10.23 1.74 1.31
N GLN A 74 -9.67 2.71 2.04
CA GLN A 74 -9.18 3.96 1.46
C GLN A 74 -7.90 4.40 2.17
N LEU A 75 -6.95 4.93 1.40
CA LEU A 75 -5.71 5.52 1.88
C LEU A 75 -5.71 6.99 1.50
N LYS A 76 -5.42 7.87 2.47
CA LYS A 76 -5.36 9.32 2.24
C LYS A 76 -4.10 9.92 2.82
N ARG A 77 -3.42 10.73 2.01
CA ARG A 77 -2.36 11.62 2.45
C ARG A 77 -2.77 13.05 2.19
N GLY A 78 -2.70 13.89 3.21
CA GLY A 78 -2.84 15.35 3.06
C GLY A 78 -1.58 16.00 2.50
N LEU A 79 -1.57 17.33 2.44
CA LEU A 79 -0.36 18.11 2.14
C LEU A 79 0.76 17.73 3.10
N THR A 80 1.95 17.45 2.54
CA THR A 80 3.10 16.98 3.30
C THR A 80 4.30 17.89 3.04
N LEU A 81 4.88 18.47 4.12
CA LEU A 81 6.07 19.33 4.00
C LEU A 81 7.38 18.55 4.18
N PHE A 82 7.42 17.50 5.00
CA PHE A 82 8.63 16.75 5.31
C PHE A 82 8.45 15.24 5.26
N MET A 83 7.63 14.65 6.17
CA MET A 83 7.45 13.20 6.26
C MET A 83 6.02 12.81 5.98
N SER A 84 5.84 11.83 5.10
CA SER A 84 4.52 11.35 4.73
C SER A 84 3.83 10.65 5.89
N LYS A 85 2.56 11.05 6.11
CA LYS A 85 1.60 10.32 6.95
C LYS A 85 0.39 9.97 6.10
N VAL A 86 0.13 8.69 5.91
CA VAL A 86 -1.01 8.18 5.14
C VAL A 86 -2.01 7.56 6.10
N GLN A 87 -3.22 8.09 6.15
CA GLN A 87 -4.31 7.55 6.94
C GLN A 87 -4.98 6.39 6.21
N ILE A 88 -5.42 5.39 6.97
CA ILE A 88 -6.11 4.20 6.47
C ILE A 88 -7.53 4.22 7.01
N PHE A 89 -8.50 4.05 6.10
CA PHE A 89 -9.92 3.98 6.42
C PHE A 89 -10.48 2.64 5.95
N ASN A 90 -11.39 2.07 6.72
CA ASN A 90 -12.12 0.87 6.34
C ASN A 90 -13.29 1.18 5.39
N GLU A 91 -14.06 0.17 5.03
CA GLU A 91 -15.24 0.27 4.17
C GLU A 91 -16.27 1.28 4.69
N ALA A 92 -16.49 1.34 5.99
CA ALA A 92 -17.42 2.26 6.64
C ALA A 92 -16.89 3.72 6.71
N GLY A 93 -15.65 3.97 6.27
CA GLY A 93 -15.00 5.28 6.36
C GLY A 93 -14.45 5.61 7.74
N ALA A 94 -14.40 4.64 8.66
CA ALA A 94 -13.75 4.81 9.97
C ALA A 94 -12.23 4.67 9.81
N SER A 95 -11.47 5.56 10.49
CA SER A 95 -10.01 5.45 10.54
C SER A 95 -9.61 4.21 11.34
N ILE A 96 -8.78 3.36 10.74
CA ILE A 96 -8.27 2.14 11.37
C ILE A 96 -6.78 2.22 11.70
N GLY A 97 -6.10 3.28 11.23
CA GLY A 97 -4.68 3.47 11.50
C GLY A 97 -4.01 4.42 10.52
N SER A 98 -2.69 4.44 10.55
CA SER A 98 -1.90 5.26 9.62
C SER A 98 -0.50 4.70 9.40
N PHE A 99 0.03 4.90 8.17
CA PHE A 99 1.46 4.79 7.88
C PHE A 99 2.14 6.11 8.19
N LYS A 100 3.29 6.03 8.86
CA LYS A 100 4.15 7.19 9.12
C LYS A 100 5.56 6.89 8.64
N GLN A 101 6.05 7.69 7.70
CA GLN A 101 7.46 7.67 7.31
C GLN A 101 8.32 8.15 8.48
N LYS A 102 9.42 7.44 8.76
CA LYS A 102 10.42 7.86 9.75
C LYS A 102 11.70 8.26 9.03
N PHE A 103 12.39 9.26 9.56
CA PHE A 103 13.70 9.63 9.08
C PHE A 103 14.67 8.46 9.27
N ALA A 104 15.35 8.07 8.19
CA ALA A 104 16.38 7.05 8.22
C ALA A 104 17.51 7.45 7.27
N LEU A 105 18.75 7.45 7.78
CA LEU A 105 19.95 7.91 7.04
C LEU A 105 20.26 7.07 5.80
N LEU A 106 19.93 5.78 5.81
CA LEU A 106 20.36 4.84 4.77
C LEU A 106 19.25 4.06 4.10
N LYS A 107 18.13 3.79 4.79
CA LYS A 107 17.01 3.00 4.26
C LYS A 107 15.68 3.58 4.75
N PRO A 108 14.65 3.66 3.89
CA PRO A 108 13.34 4.14 4.32
C PRO A 108 12.79 3.20 5.41
N LYS A 109 12.26 3.81 6.45
CA LYS A 109 11.56 3.12 7.53
C LYS A 109 10.17 3.71 7.66
N PHE A 110 9.16 2.83 7.72
CA PHE A 110 7.79 3.23 7.96
C PHE A 110 7.28 2.54 9.23
N THR A 111 6.40 3.21 9.93
CA THR A 111 5.69 2.63 11.07
C THR A 111 4.20 2.62 10.75
N LEU A 112 3.57 1.47 10.97
CA LEU A 112 2.12 1.32 10.99
C LEU A 112 1.64 1.60 12.40
N LEU A 113 0.71 2.54 12.54
CA LEU A 113 0.09 2.93 13.80
C LEU A 113 -1.38 2.56 13.78
N ASP A 114 -1.94 2.18 14.92
CA ASP A 114 -3.39 2.06 15.11
C ASP A 114 -4.08 3.44 15.14
N ASN A 115 -5.39 3.47 15.33
CA ASN A 115 -6.18 4.70 15.41
C ASN A 115 -5.92 5.50 16.70
N LEU A 116 -5.31 4.90 17.72
CA LEU A 116 -4.89 5.54 18.97
C LEU A 116 -3.44 6.05 18.91
N GLY A 117 -2.70 5.68 17.85
CA GLY A 117 -1.31 6.07 17.65
C GLY A 117 -0.29 5.10 18.23
N HIS A 118 -0.69 3.91 18.70
CA HIS A 118 0.24 2.86 19.11
C HIS A 118 0.86 2.19 17.91
N GLU A 119 2.12 1.78 18.03
CA GLU A 119 2.85 1.07 16.97
C GLU A 119 2.31 -0.35 16.82
N LEU A 120 1.69 -0.66 15.68
CA LEU A 120 1.26 -1.99 15.29
C LEU A 120 2.37 -2.76 14.62
N ALA A 121 3.12 -2.09 13.72
CA ALA A 121 4.19 -2.73 12.98
C ALA A 121 5.25 -1.73 12.52
N THR A 122 6.46 -2.24 12.32
CA THR A 122 7.55 -1.56 11.64
C THR A 122 7.79 -2.20 10.28
N ILE A 123 8.00 -1.36 9.25
CA ILE A 123 8.32 -1.78 7.88
C ILE A 123 9.73 -1.28 7.57
N LYS A 124 10.64 -2.22 7.29
CA LYS A 124 12.04 -1.96 6.97
C LYS A 124 12.43 -2.69 5.71
N GLY A 125 13.28 -2.11 4.88
CA GLY A 125 13.74 -2.81 3.68
C GLY A 125 14.59 -1.96 2.77
N ASP A 126 14.84 -2.51 1.57
CA ASP A 126 15.55 -1.85 0.50
C ASP A 126 14.56 -1.45 -0.61
N TRP A 127 14.28 -0.16 -0.72
CA TRP A 127 13.39 0.37 -1.74
C TRP A 127 13.89 0.19 -3.17
N LYS A 128 15.22 0.14 -3.37
CA LYS A 128 15.80 -0.10 -4.70
C LYS A 128 15.59 -1.53 -5.15
N ALA A 129 15.68 -2.47 -4.21
CA ALA A 129 15.40 -3.88 -4.44
C ALA A 129 13.92 -4.23 -4.26
N TRP A 130 13.10 -3.31 -3.72
CA TRP A 130 11.71 -3.55 -3.36
C TRP A 130 11.54 -4.83 -2.53
N ASN A 131 12.30 -4.89 -1.45
CA ASN A 131 12.27 -5.98 -0.48
C ASN A 131 12.08 -5.36 0.90
N PHE A 132 10.90 -5.57 1.49
CA PHE A 132 10.53 -5.04 2.78
C PHE A 132 10.02 -6.14 3.70
N GLU A 133 10.47 -6.11 4.93
CA GLU A 133 10.00 -6.92 6.04
C GLU A 133 9.05 -6.10 6.91
N ILE A 134 7.95 -6.71 7.32
CA ILE A 134 6.94 -6.12 8.20
C ILE A 134 6.97 -6.91 9.50
N THR A 135 7.37 -6.26 10.59
CA THR A 135 7.45 -6.85 11.92
C THR A 135 6.49 -6.16 12.88
N ASP A 136 5.83 -6.91 13.74
CA ASP A 136 4.99 -6.37 14.81
C ASP A 136 5.81 -5.71 15.94
N ALA A 137 5.11 -5.19 16.96
CA ALA A 137 5.75 -4.56 18.11
C ALA A 137 6.60 -5.54 18.95
N ALA A 138 6.32 -6.85 18.88
CA ALA A 138 7.11 -7.89 19.53
C ALA A 138 8.34 -8.32 18.71
N GLY A 139 8.50 -7.79 17.49
CA GLY A 139 9.57 -8.15 16.56
C GLY A 139 9.31 -9.41 15.76
N GLN A 140 8.08 -9.96 15.80
CA GLN A 140 7.68 -11.09 14.97
C GLN A 140 7.37 -10.60 13.56
N GLN A 141 7.83 -11.32 12.54
CA GLN A 141 7.46 -11.05 11.16
C GLN A 141 5.97 -11.34 10.96
N ILE A 142 5.24 -10.37 10.43
CA ILE A 142 3.81 -10.47 10.11
C ILE A 142 3.53 -10.34 8.61
N GLY A 143 4.55 -10.01 7.82
CA GLY A 143 4.43 -9.97 6.37
C GLY A 143 5.70 -9.52 5.67
N THR A 144 5.65 -9.56 4.33
CA THR A 144 6.71 -9.07 3.44
C THR A 144 6.13 -8.33 2.25
N VAL A 145 6.96 -7.48 1.62
CA VAL A 145 6.71 -6.91 0.29
C VAL A 145 7.91 -7.20 -0.59
N ASP A 146 7.70 -7.90 -1.69
CA ASP A 146 8.77 -8.32 -2.59
C ASP A 146 8.44 -8.03 -4.06
N LYS A 147 9.42 -7.54 -4.81
CA LYS A 147 9.33 -7.40 -6.28
C LYS A 147 9.65 -8.72 -7.00
N LYS A 148 10.36 -9.64 -6.34
CA LYS A 148 10.69 -10.98 -6.83
C LYS A 148 9.94 -12.00 -6.01
N TRP A 149 8.87 -12.55 -6.56
CA TRP A 149 8.08 -13.59 -5.89
C TRP A 149 8.14 -14.90 -6.67
N ASN A 150 8.28 -16.01 -5.95
CA ASN A 150 8.44 -17.37 -6.51
C ASN A 150 7.23 -18.28 -6.20
N GLY A 151 6.07 -17.71 -5.88
CA GLY A 151 4.85 -18.46 -5.61
C GLY A 151 4.23 -19.12 -6.87
N MET A 152 3.05 -19.74 -6.72
CA MET A 152 2.36 -20.45 -7.81
C MET A 152 2.06 -19.55 -9.01
N ALA A 153 1.75 -18.27 -8.78
CA ALA A 153 1.49 -17.29 -9.83
C ALA A 153 2.76 -16.53 -10.28
N LYS A 154 3.96 -17.13 -10.15
CA LYS A 154 5.24 -16.50 -10.56
C LYS A 154 5.25 -16.01 -12.01
N GLU A 155 4.47 -16.65 -12.88
CA GLU A 155 4.32 -16.26 -14.29
C GLU A 155 3.70 -14.85 -14.46
N LEU A 156 2.95 -14.37 -13.45
CA LEU A 156 2.48 -13.00 -13.42
C LEU A 156 3.63 -11.99 -13.23
N PHE A 157 4.78 -12.42 -12.70
CA PHE A 157 5.96 -11.58 -12.43
C PHE A 157 6.92 -11.47 -13.61
N THR A 158 6.44 -11.61 -14.84
CA THR A 158 7.26 -11.48 -16.06
C THR A 158 7.67 -10.03 -16.35
N THR A 159 7.17 -9.05 -15.59
CA THR A 159 7.42 -7.62 -15.81
C THR A 159 7.84 -6.92 -14.53
N ALA A 160 8.61 -5.84 -14.67
CA ALA A 160 9.28 -5.15 -13.57
C ALA A 160 8.34 -4.39 -12.60
N ASP A 161 7.06 -4.25 -12.94
CA ASP A 161 6.13 -3.33 -12.27
C ASP A 161 5.11 -4.05 -11.38
N LYS A 162 5.51 -5.20 -10.81
CA LYS A 162 4.66 -6.01 -9.91
C LYS A 162 5.30 -6.19 -8.56
N TYR A 163 4.45 -6.15 -7.52
CA TYR A 163 4.83 -6.35 -6.14
C TYR A 163 3.98 -7.45 -5.52
N ALA A 164 4.58 -8.32 -4.71
CA ALA A 164 3.85 -9.26 -3.87
C ALA A 164 3.86 -8.76 -2.42
N VAL A 165 2.69 -8.66 -1.81
CA VAL A 165 2.53 -8.50 -0.38
C VAL A 165 2.11 -9.84 0.19
N ASN A 166 2.89 -10.40 1.10
CA ASN A 166 2.55 -11.61 1.82
C ASN A 166 2.20 -11.25 3.27
N ILE A 167 1.12 -11.81 3.78
CA ILE A 167 0.66 -11.65 5.16
C ILE A 167 0.76 -13.01 5.84
N GLU A 168 1.41 -13.06 7.00
CA GLU A 168 1.49 -14.29 7.79
C GLU A 168 0.10 -14.77 8.21
N PRO A 169 -0.19 -16.08 8.13
CA PRO A 169 -1.50 -16.64 8.51
C PRO A 169 -1.90 -16.36 9.96
N SER A 170 -0.92 -16.10 10.84
CA SER A 170 -1.13 -15.73 12.23
C SER A 170 -1.80 -14.35 12.42
N VAL A 171 -1.76 -13.49 11.40
CA VAL A 171 -2.42 -12.18 11.42
C VAL A 171 -3.90 -12.35 11.14
N THR A 172 -4.72 -12.39 12.18
CA THR A 172 -6.18 -12.59 12.09
C THR A 172 -6.99 -11.30 12.26
N ASP A 173 -6.39 -10.25 12.84
CA ASP A 173 -7.05 -8.95 13.00
C ASP A 173 -7.29 -8.28 11.64
N GLU A 174 -8.56 -7.94 11.37
CA GLU A 174 -8.98 -7.39 10.09
C GLU A 174 -8.30 -6.05 9.76
N ASN A 175 -8.20 -5.14 10.73
CA ASN A 175 -7.60 -3.83 10.51
C ASN A 175 -6.10 -3.94 10.19
N THR A 176 -5.41 -4.84 10.88
CA THR A 176 -4.00 -5.15 10.61
C THR A 176 -3.83 -5.74 9.21
N ARG A 177 -4.72 -6.65 8.79
CA ARG A 177 -4.68 -7.23 7.43
C ARG A 177 -4.91 -6.18 6.35
N VAL A 178 -5.91 -5.29 6.53
CA VAL A 178 -6.16 -4.16 5.61
C VAL A 178 -4.91 -3.28 5.50
N ALA A 179 -4.31 -2.95 6.65
CA ALA A 179 -3.12 -2.12 6.69
C ALA A 179 -1.93 -2.80 5.99
N VAL A 180 -1.61 -4.05 6.32
CA VAL A 180 -0.48 -4.78 5.70
C VAL A 180 -0.69 -4.96 4.20
N ALA A 181 -1.90 -5.32 3.74
CA ALA A 181 -2.23 -5.42 2.31
C ALA A 181 -2.00 -4.09 1.55
N SER A 182 -2.16 -2.95 2.25
CA SER A 182 -2.00 -1.61 1.69
C SER A 182 -0.55 -1.12 1.61
N VAL A 183 0.42 -1.85 2.23
CA VAL A 183 1.83 -1.40 2.38
C VAL A 183 2.47 -1.09 1.03
N ALA A 184 2.37 -2.01 0.07
CA ALA A 184 3.08 -1.85 -1.21
C ALA A 184 2.58 -0.63 -1.99
N ALA A 185 1.25 -0.45 -2.13
CA ALA A 185 0.69 0.72 -2.79
C ALA A 185 1.04 2.03 -2.08
N THR A 186 1.06 2.01 -0.73
CA THR A 186 1.45 3.18 0.07
C THR A 186 2.91 3.56 -0.15
N ILE A 187 3.82 2.57 -0.11
CA ILE A 187 5.26 2.79 -0.33
C ILE A 187 5.50 3.29 -1.75
N ASP A 188 4.84 2.69 -2.74
CA ASP A 188 4.95 3.06 -4.15
C ASP A 188 4.60 4.54 -4.36
N MET A 189 3.45 4.97 -3.85
CA MET A 189 3.01 6.37 -3.93
C MET A 189 3.98 7.33 -3.24
N ILE A 190 4.51 6.96 -2.07
CA ILE A 190 5.44 7.82 -1.33
C ILE A 190 6.80 7.92 -2.03
N LEU A 191 7.32 6.81 -2.56
CA LEU A 191 8.66 6.76 -3.14
C LEU A 191 8.71 7.26 -4.58
N LYS A 192 7.66 7.04 -5.39
CA LYS A 192 7.59 7.58 -6.76
C LYS A 192 7.52 9.09 -6.81
N GLU A 193 6.88 9.68 -5.82
CA GLU A 193 6.73 11.13 -5.74
C GLU A 193 7.99 11.82 -5.17
N GLY A 194 8.90 11.07 -4.58
CA GLY A 194 10.16 11.58 -4.00
C GLY A 194 11.35 11.63 -4.97
N ASN A 195 11.17 11.17 -6.23
CA ASN A 195 12.21 11.17 -7.26
C ASN A 195 11.90 12.16 -8.39
#